data_c57013a9cbc46a8638c9605a8fd1d10c
#
_entry.id   c57013a9cbc46a8638c9605a8fd1d10c
#
_cell.length_a   1.000
_cell.length_b   1.000
_cell.length_c   1.000
_cell.angle_alpha   90.00
_cell.angle_beta   90.00
_cell.angle_gamma   90.00
#
_symmetry.space_group_name_H-M   'P 1'
#
loop_
_entity.id
_entity.type
_entity.pdbx_description
1 polymer ?
#
loop_
_entity_poly.entity_id
_entity_poly.type
_entity_poly.pdbx_seq_one_letter_code
_entity_poly.pdbx_strand_id
1 'polypeptide(L)'
;MPGAATVEPPADPYFRRPAPDFGKPACRLGLASRGAGALSVDDVHSALERGVNVINWPGTEDALSRAIAGLGPRRDGVVVVAQFEARTAADAARELRAMLAALRTDYLDVLTFYYVEEPAEWAEIAGPGGALEYCRAARRDGAVRRLGLTTHQRPLAAEVARSGLVDALMVRYNAAHRGAEREVFPVTDALGLPVITYTALRWGGLLRPTPDDPPGFAVPPAPSWYRWVLQNPSVAVALMAPHDRAELEEDLAVLASDGPLSDEEYERLAEHGRRVRRHAGGFP
;
A
#
# COMPACT_ATOMS: atom_id res chain seq x y z
N MET A 1 -15.94 30.74 -8.42
CA MET A 1 -15.11 29.81 -7.62
C MET A 1 -14.06 29.23 -8.57
N PRO A 2 -12.74 29.42 -8.37
CA PRO A 2 -11.77 28.66 -9.13
C PRO A 2 -12.05 27.18 -8.89
N GLY A 3 -12.15 26.38 -9.97
CA GLY A 3 -12.42 24.97 -9.87
C GLY A 3 -11.38 24.31 -8.96
N ALA A 4 -11.84 23.50 -8.02
CA ALA A 4 -10.94 22.73 -7.16
C ALA A 4 -10.02 21.89 -8.05
N ALA A 5 -8.71 22.12 -7.96
CA ALA A 5 -7.74 21.36 -8.73
C ALA A 5 -7.94 19.86 -8.43
N THR A 6 -8.09 19.04 -9.46
CA THR A 6 -8.17 17.60 -9.34
C THR A 6 -6.85 17.06 -8.81
N VAL A 7 -6.89 16.06 -7.92
CA VAL A 7 -5.68 15.34 -7.51
C VAL A 7 -5.32 14.37 -8.61
N GLU A 8 -4.22 14.61 -9.31
CA GLU A 8 -3.75 13.75 -10.39
C GLU A 8 -2.40 13.12 -10.04
N PRO A 9 -2.18 11.84 -10.37
CA PRO A 9 -0.90 11.20 -10.18
C PRO A 9 0.17 11.81 -11.09
N PRO A 10 1.48 11.63 -10.78
CA PRO A 10 2.57 12.14 -11.60
C PRO A 10 2.39 11.81 -13.09
N ALA A 11 2.82 12.71 -13.96
CA ALA A 11 2.75 12.49 -15.41
C ALA A 11 3.73 11.41 -15.88
N ASP A 12 4.85 11.22 -15.17
CA ASP A 12 5.86 10.21 -15.49
C ASP A 12 5.26 8.80 -15.43
N PRO A 13 5.29 8.02 -16.52
CA PRO A 13 4.76 6.66 -16.57
C PRO A 13 5.41 5.71 -15.55
N TYR A 14 6.64 5.96 -15.15
CA TYR A 14 7.30 5.15 -14.13
C TYR A 14 6.61 5.22 -12.76
N PHE A 15 6.03 6.37 -12.42
CA PHE A 15 5.31 6.58 -11.17
C PHE A 15 3.79 6.51 -11.30
N ARG A 16 3.27 6.11 -12.47
CA ARG A 16 1.82 6.08 -12.73
C ARG A 16 1.32 4.69 -13.09
N ARG A 17 0.21 4.28 -12.48
CA ARG A 17 -0.56 3.09 -12.85
C ARG A 17 -1.83 3.50 -13.61
N PRO A 18 -2.23 2.72 -14.63
CA PRO A 18 -3.45 3.01 -15.38
C PRO A 18 -4.72 2.75 -14.56
N ALA A 19 -5.83 3.32 -15.02
CA ALA A 19 -7.12 3.23 -14.35
C ALA A 19 -7.66 1.80 -14.07
N PRO A 20 -7.44 0.76 -14.88
CA PRO A 20 -8.00 -0.56 -14.61
C PRO A 20 -7.64 -1.14 -13.25
N ASP A 21 -6.46 -0.84 -12.71
CA ASP A 21 -5.99 -1.42 -11.44
C ASP A 21 -6.84 -0.96 -10.25
N PHE A 22 -7.19 0.33 -10.19
CA PHE A 22 -7.89 0.93 -9.05
C PHE A 22 -9.15 1.71 -9.44
N GLY A 23 -9.59 1.62 -10.70
CA GLY A 23 -10.76 2.35 -11.23
C GLY A 23 -10.46 3.80 -11.60
N LYS A 24 -9.26 4.28 -11.32
CA LYS A 24 -8.73 5.61 -11.66
C LYS A 24 -7.21 5.56 -11.76
N PRO A 25 -6.56 6.51 -12.44
CA PRO A 25 -5.10 6.58 -12.45
C PRO A 25 -4.55 6.75 -11.04
N ALA A 26 -3.48 6.02 -10.73
CA ALA A 26 -2.89 5.97 -9.40
C ALA A 26 -1.39 6.23 -9.44
N CYS A 27 -0.87 6.94 -8.44
CA CYS A 27 0.55 7.02 -8.20
C CYS A 27 1.07 5.65 -7.74
N ARG A 28 2.24 5.26 -8.22
CA ARG A 28 2.89 4.02 -7.76
C ARG A 28 3.54 4.16 -6.37
N LEU A 29 3.63 5.38 -5.85
CA LEU A 29 3.96 5.66 -4.45
C LEU A 29 2.66 5.99 -3.71
N GLY A 30 2.39 5.31 -2.61
CA GLY A 30 1.21 5.54 -1.78
C GLY A 30 1.59 5.98 -0.37
N LEU A 31 0.72 6.74 0.28
CA LEU A 31 0.90 7.20 1.65
C LEU A 31 0.11 6.32 2.62
N ALA A 32 0.78 5.81 3.64
CA ALA A 32 0.18 5.07 4.74
C ALA A 32 0.42 5.79 6.08
N SER A 33 -0.41 5.48 7.07
CA SER A 33 -0.26 6.00 8.42
C SER A 33 0.62 5.08 9.28
N ARG A 34 1.36 5.71 10.21
CA ARG A 34 2.01 5.01 11.35
C ARG A 34 1.24 5.20 12.66
N GLY A 35 0.01 5.71 12.58
CA GLY A 35 -0.84 5.98 13.72
C GLY A 35 -0.93 7.48 14.06
N ALA A 36 -1.58 7.78 15.17
CA ALA A 36 -1.86 9.17 15.58
C ALA A 36 -0.57 9.96 15.85
N GLY A 37 -0.49 11.16 15.29
CA GLY A 37 0.56 12.15 15.59
C GLY A 37 1.80 12.12 14.70
N ALA A 38 1.89 11.18 13.73
CA ALA A 38 3.03 11.13 12.81
C ALA A 38 3.00 12.31 11.81
N LEU A 39 1.90 12.46 11.07
CA LEU A 39 1.71 13.53 10.08
C LEU A 39 0.59 14.48 10.47
N SER A 40 0.65 15.71 9.95
CA SER A 40 -0.45 16.65 9.96
C SER A 40 -1.35 16.51 8.73
N VAL A 41 -2.53 17.13 8.75
CA VAL A 41 -3.41 17.19 7.56
C VAL A 41 -2.72 17.93 6.40
N ASP A 42 -1.94 18.98 6.71
CA ASP A 42 -1.20 19.73 5.70
C ASP A 42 -0.09 18.90 5.04
N ASP A 43 0.52 17.97 5.78
CA ASP A 43 1.49 17.02 5.23
C ASP A 43 0.83 16.08 4.21
N VAL A 44 -0.37 15.58 4.54
CA VAL A 44 -1.14 14.74 3.61
C VAL A 44 -1.53 15.53 2.36
N HIS A 45 -1.98 16.78 2.53
CA HIS A 45 -2.30 17.65 1.37
C HIS A 45 -1.06 17.92 0.51
N SER A 46 0.11 18.14 1.12
CA SER A 46 1.37 18.32 0.38
C SER A 46 1.72 17.09 -0.46
N ALA A 47 1.51 15.88 0.05
CA ALA A 47 1.71 14.65 -0.72
C ALA A 47 0.73 14.55 -1.90
N LEU A 48 -0.55 14.88 -1.66
CA LEU A 48 -1.59 14.88 -2.70
C LEU A 48 -1.27 15.91 -3.81
N GLU A 49 -0.78 17.09 -3.47
CA GLU A 49 -0.38 18.14 -4.43
C GLU A 49 0.80 17.73 -5.31
N ARG A 50 1.67 16.85 -4.80
CA ARG A 50 2.75 16.22 -5.57
C ARG A 50 2.30 14.98 -6.35
N GLY A 51 1.01 14.66 -6.34
CA GLY A 51 0.43 13.57 -7.11
C GLY A 51 0.42 12.21 -6.41
N VAL A 52 0.81 12.10 -5.13
CA VAL A 52 0.63 10.87 -4.35
C VAL A 52 -0.83 10.73 -3.98
N ASN A 53 -1.61 10.13 -4.87
CA ASN A 53 -3.07 10.03 -4.74
C ASN A 53 -3.57 8.67 -4.23
N VAL A 54 -2.69 7.77 -3.80
CA VAL A 54 -3.06 6.51 -3.13
C VAL A 54 -2.83 6.68 -1.64
N ILE A 55 -3.90 6.55 -0.85
CA ILE A 55 -3.84 6.64 0.61
C ILE A 55 -4.28 5.33 1.22
N ASN A 56 -3.40 4.68 1.98
CA ASN A 56 -3.71 3.51 2.78
C ASN A 56 -4.07 3.93 4.20
N TRP A 57 -5.34 3.79 4.55
CA TRP A 57 -5.88 4.19 5.85
C TRP A 57 -6.17 2.97 6.74
N PRO A 58 -5.66 2.95 7.99
CA PRO A 58 -5.76 1.80 8.89
C PRO A 58 -7.12 1.68 9.62
N GLY A 59 -8.11 2.54 9.33
CA GLY A 59 -9.41 2.50 9.98
C GLY A 59 -9.53 3.33 11.27
N THR A 60 -8.45 3.96 11.72
CA THR A 60 -8.45 4.80 12.95
C THR A 60 -8.42 6.29 12.61
N GLU A 61 -8.93 7.12 13.52
CA GLU A 61 -8.88 8.57 13.31
C GLU A 61 -7.44 9.09 13.38
N ASP A 62 -6.99 9.70 12.28
CA ASP A 62 -5.66 10.24 12.09
C ASP A 62 -5.64 11.43 11.10
N ALA A 63 -4.46 11.90 10.70
CA ALA A 63 -4.33 12.96 9.71
C ALA A 63 -4.86 12.54 8.33
N LEU A 64 -4.70 11.23 7.94
CA LEU A 64 -5.18 10.72 6.67
C LEU A 64 -6.71 10.79 6.60
N SER A 65 -7.40 10.28 7.64
CA SER A 65 -8.88 10.31 7.68
C SER A 65 -9.43 11.74 7.64
N ARG A 66 -8.81 12.67 8.39
CA ARG A 66 -9.22 14.09 8.39
C ARG A 66 -8.97 14.75 7.02
N ALA A 67 -7.83 14.47 6.39
CA ALA A 67 -7.54 14.96 5.05
C ALA A 67 -8.52 14.43 4.02
N ILE A 68 -8.80 13.11 4.02
CA ILE A 68 -9.78 12.48 3.12
C ILE A 68 -11.16 13.09 3.32
N ALA A 69 -11.62 13.24 4.57
CA ALA A 69 -12.91 13.84 4.89
C ALA A 69 -13.05 15.30 4.43
N GLY A 70 -11.93 16.00 4.25
CA GLY A 70 -11.87 17.38 3.76
C GLY A 70 -11.74 17.54 2.24
N LEU A 71 -11.60 16.43 1.47
CA LEU A 71 -11.33 16.52 0.01
C LEU A 71 -12.47 17.11 -0.80
N GLY A 72 -13.74 16.90 -0.39
CA GLY A 72 -14.87 17.32 -1.19
C GLY A 72 -14.79 16.77 -2.63
N PRO A 73 -14.93 17.62 -3.67
CA PRO A 73 -14.86 17.17 -5.07
C PRO A 73 -13.53 16.51 -5.47
N ARG A 74 -12.43 16.80 -4.77
CA ARG A 74 -11.13 16.16 -5.03
C ARG A 74 -11.08 14.67 -4.67
N ARG A 75 -12.09 14.16 -3.90
CA ARG A 75 -12.18 12.75 -3.51
C ARG A 75 -12.12 11.80 -4.70
N ASP A 76 -12.67 12.18 -5.84
CA ASP A 76 -12.67 11.36 -7.04
C ASP A 76 -11.27 11.12 -7.63
N GLY A 77 -10.32 12.01 -7.39
CA GLY A 77 -8.92 11.84 -7.81
C GLY A 77 -8.09 10.96 -6.86
N VAL A 78 -8.61 10.59 -5.68
CA VAL A 78 -7.85 9.88 -4.64
C VAL A 78 -8.31 8.42 -4.56
N VAL A 79 -7.35 7.48 -4.56
CA VAL A 79 -7.56 6.06 -4.29
C VAL A 79 -7.42 5.84 -2.79
N VAL A 80 -8.53 5.52 -2.12
CA VAL A 80 -8.54 5.17 -0.70
C VAL A 80 -8.52 3.65 -0.55
N VAL A 81 -7.43 3.13 0.03
CA VAL A 81 -7.27 1.73 0.42
C VAL A 81 -7.49 1.65 1.93
N ALA A 82 -8.62 1.12 2.35
CA ALA A 82 -8.97 1.02 3.77
C ALA A 82 -8.71 -0.39 4.31
N GLN A 83 -8.14 -0.45 5.51
CA GLN A 83 -7.92 -1.71 6.23
C GLN A 83 -9.14 -2.03 7.10
N PHE A 84 -9.56 -3.29 7.08
CA PHE A 84 -10.84 -3.75 7.56
C PHE A 84 -10.66 -5.02 8.43
N GLU A 85 -11.09 -4.97 9.67
CA GLU A 85 -10.83 -6.04 10.62
C GLU A 85 -11.97 -7.05 10.77
N ALA A 86 -13.18 -6.73 10.28
CA ALA A 86 -14.33 -7.61 10.42
C ALA A 86 -14.12 -8.99 9.77
N ARG A 87 -14.59 -10.03 10.46
CA ARG A 87 -14.59 -11.42 9.98
C ARG A 87 -15.98 -11.91 9.68
N THR A 88 -17.02 -11.36 10.35
CA THR A 88 -18.44 -11.71 10.14
C THR A 88 -19.17 -10.65 9.31
N ALA A 89 -20.26 -11.03 8.66
CA ALA A 89 -21.11 -10.11 7.90
C ALA A 89 -21.70 -8.98 8.75
N ALA A 90 -22.06 -9.28 10.01
CA ALA A 90 -22.64 -8.31 10.94
C ALA A 90 -21.60 -7.25 11.36
N ASP A 91 -20.38 -7.67 11.65
CA ASP A 91 -19.27 -6.77 11.98
C ASP A 91 -18.89 -5.94 10.77
N ALA A 92 -18.86 -6.55 9.58
CA ALA A 92 -18.58 -5.88 8.31
C ALA A 92 -19.56 -4.73 8.04
N ALA A 93 -20.86 -4.96 8.28
CA ALA A 93 -21.88 -3.93 8.11
C ALA A 93 -21.69 -2.74 9.08
N ARG A 94 -21.24 -3.01 10.29
CA ARG A 94 -20.99 -1.97 11.31
C ARG A 94 -19.71 -1.18 10.98
N GLU A 95 -18.64 -1.89 10.69
CA GLU A 95 -17.32 -1.30 10.45
C GLU A 95 -17.30 -0.47 9.16
N LEU A 96 -17.84 -0.97 8.04
CA LEU A 96 -17.91 -0.21 6.79
C LEU A 96 -18.71 1.09 6.94
N ARG A 97 -19.84 1.06 7.65
CA ARG A 97 -20.61 2.28 7.92
C ARG A 97 -19.83 3.30 8.73
N ALA A 98 -19.09 2.85 9.75
CA ALA A 98 -18.23 3.72 10.56
C ALA A 98 -17.10 4.33 9.71
N MET A 99 -16.48 3.54 8.85
CA MET A 99 -15.43 3.99 7.93
C MET A 99 -15.93 5.07 6.97
N LEU A 100 -17.03 4.84 6.30
CA LEU A 100 -17.62 5.79 5.36
C LEU A 100 -18.01 7.11 6.06
N ALA A 101 -18.57 7.02 7.26
CA ALA A 101 -18.92 8.19 8.08
C ALA A 101 -17.66 8.97 8.50
N ALA A 102 -16.62 8.29 8.96
CA ALA A 102 -15.34 8.92 9.38
C ALA A 102 -14.66 9.66 8.23
N LEU A 103 -14.69 9.09 7.03
CA LEU A 103 -14.09 9.64 5.83
C LEU A 103 -14.99 10.62 5.08
N ARG A 104 -16.25 10.80 5.52
CA ARG A 104 -17.28 11.63 4.85
C ARG A 104 -17.38 11.33 3.35
N THR A 105 -17.43 10.05 2.99
CA THR A 105 -17.54 9.55 1.62
C THR A 105 -18.59 8.46 1.56
N ASP A 106 -19.17 8.24 0.38
CA ASP A 106 -20.14 7.18 0.12
C ASP A 106 -19.52 5.91 -0.45
N TYR A 107 -18.18 5.92 -0.73
CA TYR A 107 -17.47 4.77 -1.25
C TYR A 107 -16.00 4.67 -0.80
N LEU A 108 -15.48 3.44 -0.83
CA LEU A 108 -14.06 3.11 -0.75
C LEU A 108 -13.58 2.55 -2.09
N ASP A 109 -12.36 2.92 -2.51
CA ASP A 109 -11.79 2.40 -3.76
C ASP A 109 -11.32 0.95 -3.60
N VAL A 110 -10.66 0.64 -2.48
CA VAL A 110 -10.24 -0.72 -2.11
C VAL A 110 -10.51 -0.93 -0.63
N LEU A 111 -11.19 -2.02 -0.29
CA LEU A 111 -11.38 -2.48 1.08
C LEU A 111 -10.59 -3.77 1.27
N THR A 112 -9.56 -3.77 2.12
CA THR A 112 -8.70 -4.94 2.34
C THR A 112 -9.05 -5.63 3.65
N PHE A 113 -9.33 -6.94 3.62
CA PHE A 113 -9.36 -7.78 4.81
C PHE A 113 -7.96 -7.74 5.44
N TYR A 114 -7.88 -7.08 6.59
CA TYR A 114 -6.60 -6.74 7.18
C TYR A 114 -6.04 -7.88 8.01
N TYR A 115 -4.75 -8.15 7.83
CA TYR A 115 -3.93 -9.00 8.66
C TYR A 115 -4.51 -10.42 8.84
N VAL A 116 -4.95 -11.02 7.73
CA VAL A 116 -5.42 -12.41 7.71
C VAL A 116 -4.20 -13.33 7.60
N GLU A 117 -3.86 -14.03 8.69
CA GLU A 117 -2.60 -14.78 8.76
C GLU A 117 -2.82 -16.30 8.72
N GLU A 118 -4.03 -16.78 8.99
CA GLU A 118 -4.34 -18.20 9.03
C GLU A 118 -5.38 -18.59 7.96
N PRO A 119 -5.20 -19.76 7.29
CA PRO A 119 -6.19 -20.25 6.32
C PRO A 119 -7.59 -20.41 6.92
N ALA A 120 -7.69 -20.79 8.21
CA ALA A 120 -8.97 -20.94 8.90
C ALA A 120 -9.69 -19.59 9.06
N GLU A 121 -8.95 -18.51 9.32
CA GLU A 121 -9.49 -17.15 9.39
C GLU A 121 -10.06 -16.70 8.02
N TRP A 122 -9.31 -16.99 6.93
CA TRP A 122 -9.83 -16.74 5.59
C TRP A 122 -11.08 -17.57 5.28
N ALA A 123 -11.13 -18.83 5.70
CA ALA A 123 -12.29 -19.67 5.53
C ALA A 123 -13.52 -19.13 6.27
N GLU A 124 -13.37 -18.53 7.45
CA GLU A 124 -14.43 -17.82 8.16
C GLU A 124 -14.91 -16.60 7.39
N ILE A 125 -13.99 -15.74 6.93
CA ILE A 125 -14.30 -14.54 6.14
C ILE A 125 -15.05 -14.89 4.85
N ALA A 126 -14.64 -15.95 4.16
CA ALA A 126 -15.19 -16.36 2.87
C ALA A 126 -16.40 -17.28 2.97
N GLY A 127 -16.67 -17.84 4.15
CA GLY A 127 -17.75 -18.79 4.42
C GLY A 127 -19.12 -18.15 4.59
N PRO A 128 -20.16 -18.96 4.83
CA PRO A 128 -21.51 -18.48 5.09
C PRO A 128 -21.59 -17.56 6.33
N GLY A 129 -22.19 -16.39 6.18
CA GLY A 129 -22.24 -15.37 7.24
C GLY A 129 -20.93 -14.64 7.48
N GLY A 130 -19.89 -14.91 6.69
CA GLY A 130 -18.59 -14.24 6.76
C GLY A 130 -18.61 -12.83 6.17
N ALA A 131 -17.59 -12.04 6.48
CA ALA A 131 -17.49 -10.65 6.09
C ALA A 131 -17.53 -10.44 4.57
N LEU A 132 -16.98 -11.39 3.78
CA LEU A 132 -16.98 -11.34 2.32
C LEU A 132 -18.41 -11.31 1.72
N GLU A 133 -19.36 -11.97 2.34
CA GLU A 133 -20.77 -11.96 1.89
C GLU A 133 -21.33 -10.53 1.89
N TYR A 134 -21.17 -9.82 3.00
CA TYR A 134 -21.60 -8.42 3.12
C TYR A 134 -20.80 -7.50 2.18
N CYS A 135 -19.48 -7.66 2.12
CA CYS A 135 -18.62 -6.82 1.29
C CYS A 135 -18.95 -6.95 -0.21
N ARG A 136 -19.36 -8.14 -0.66
CA ARG A 136 -19.86 -8.35 -2.03
C ARG A 136 -21.18 -7.63 -2.30
N ALA A 137 -22.07 -7.57 -1.32
CA ALA A 137 -23.30 -6.77 -1.43
C ALA A 137 -22.93 -5.28 -1.50
N ALA A 138 -22.11 -4.78 -0.58
CA ALA A 138 -21.61 -3.40 -0.58
C ALA A 138 -20.89 -3.01 -1.89
N ARG A 139 -20.20 -3.96 -2.52
CA ARG A 139 -19.60 -3.74 -3.84
C ARG A 139 -20.64 -3.59 -4.94
N ARG A 140 -21.71 -4.40 -4.96
CA ARG A 140 -22.83 -4.24 -5.91
C ARG A 140 -23.55 -2.91 -5.74
N ASP A 141 -23.66 -2.44 -4.50
CA ASP A 141 -24.29 -1.17 -4.13
C ASP A 141 -23.38 0.06 -4.36
N GLY A 142 -22.11 -0.16 -4.72
CA GLY A 142 -21.13 0.89 -5.02
C GLY A 142 -20.40 1.47 -3.82
N ALA A 143 -20.71 1.05 -2.60
CA ALA A 143 -20.03 1.50 -1.37
C ALA A 143 -18.57 0.99 -1.27
N VAL A 144 -18.24 -0.09 -1.96
CA VAL A 144 -16.87 -0.61 -2.11
C VAL A 144 -16.64 -0.92 -3.59
N ARG A 145 -15.55 -0.43 -4.16
CA ARG A 145 -15.25 -0.67 -5.58
C ARG A 145 -14.46 -1.95 -5.80
N ARG A 146 -13.51 -2.26 -4.92
CA ARG A 146 -12.64 -3.45 -4.98
C ARG A 146 -12.45 -4.04 -3.60
N LEU A 147 -12.26 -5.36 -3.56
CA LEU A 147 -11.92 -6.10 -2.34
C LEU A 147 -10.45 -6.53 -2.41
N GLY A 148 -9.76 -6.48 -1.30
CA GLY A 148 -8.37 -6.91 -1.20
C GLY A 148 -8.10 -7.75 0.02
N LEU A 149 -6.89 -8.32 0.08
CA LEU A 149 -6.37 -9.05 1.23
C LEU A 149 -5.03 -8.49 1.65
N THR A 150 -4.84 -8.26 2.95
CA THR A 150 -3.55 -7.95 3.55
C THR A 150 -3.07 -9.15 4.38
N THR A 151 -1.90 -9.69 4.05
CA THR A 151 -1.30 -10.82 4.77
C THR A 151 0.23 -10.84 4.68
N HIS A 152 0.88 -11.42 5.68
CA HIS A 152 2.31 -11.75 5.64
C HIS A 152 2.56 -13.18 5.09
N GLN A 153 1.50 -14.01 5.04
CA GLN A 153 1.57 -15.41 4.63
C GLN A 153 1.48 -15.51 3.09
N ARG A 154 2.63 -15.62 2.45
CA ARG A 154 2.72 -15.68 0.99
C ARG A 154 1.95 -16.87 0.37
N PRO A 155 1.96 -18.09 0.96
CA PRO A 155 1.13 -19.18 0.46
C PRO A 155 -0.36 -18.83 0.47
N LEU A 156 -0.86 -18.23 1.56
CA LEU A 156 -2.25 -17.78 1.69
C LEU A 156 -2.57 -16.68 0.67
N ALA A 157 -1.67 -15.68 0.50
CA ALA A 157 -1.84 -14.64 -0.51
C ALA A 157 -2.03 -15.23 -1.92
N ALA A 158 -1.18 -16.20 -2.30
CA ALA A 158 -1.26 -16.85 -3.60
C ALA A 158 -2.52 -17.72 -3.76
N GLU A 159 -2.97 -18.39 -2.71
CA GLU A 159 -4.21 -19.16 -2.69
C GLU A 159 -5.42 -18.26 -2.88
N VAL A 160 -5.51 -17.19 -2.08
CA VAL A 160 -6.61 -16.23 -2.15
C VAL A 160 -6.64 -15.52 -3.50
N ALA A 161 -5.48 -15.18 -4.09
CA ALA A 161 -5.43 -14.64 -5.44
C ALA A 161 -6.08 -15.59 -6.47
N ARG A 162 -5.77 -16.89 -6.42
CA ARG A 162 -6.34 -17.90 -7.33
C ARG A 162 -7.84 -18.11 -7.12
N SER A 163 -8.36 -17.84 -5.95
CA SER A 163 -9.81 -17.99 -5.66
C SER A 163 -10.70 -17.04 -6.47
N GLY A 164 -10.14 -15.92 -6.97
CA GLY A 164 -10.90 -14.86 -7.64
C GLY A 164 -11.85 -14.09 -6.71
N LEU A 165 -11.67 -14.20 -5.40
CA LEU A 165 -12.51 -13.56 -4.39
C LEU A 165 -12.10 -12.14 -4.05
N VAL A 166 -10.86 -11.77 -4.42
CA VAL A 166 -10.27 -10.44 -4.19
C VAL A 166 -9.78 -9.83 -5.51
N ASP A 167 -9.73 -8.51 -5.56
CA ASP A 167 -9.34 -7.69 -6.71
C ASP A 167 -7.95 -7.05 -6.53
N ALA A 168 -7.32 -7.20 -5.36
CA ALA A 168 -5.98 -6.71 -5.05
C ALA A 168 -5.36 -7.48 -3.89
N LEU A 169 -4.03 -7.54 -3.86
CA LEU A 169 -3.28 -8.03 -2.70
C LEU A 169 -2.45 -6.91 -2.09
N MET A 170 -2.28 -6.96 -0.76
CA MET A 170 -1.33 -6.13 -0.04
C MET A 170 -0.37 -7.04 0.72
N VAL A 171 0.91 -7.03 0.32
CA VAL A 171 1.92 -7.96 0.86
C VAL A 171 3.22 -7.26 1.20
N ARG A 172 3.99 -7.84 2.10
CA ARG A 172 5.33 -7.37 2.44
C ARG A 172 6.31 -7.64 1.30
N TYR A 173 6.97 -6.57 0.83
CA TYR A 173 8.05 -6.69 -0.15
C TYR A 173 9.09 -5.58 0.03
N ASN A 174 10.35 -5.95 0.13
CA ASN A 174 11.51 -5.06 0.15
C ASN A 174 12.79 -5.85 -0.13
N ALA A 175 13.94 -5.18 -0.26
CA ALA A 175 15.22 -5.80 -0.60
C ALA A 175 15.68 -6.89 0.40
N ALA A 176 15.23 -6.83 1.66
CA ALA A 176 15.50 -7.85 2.68
C ALA A 176 14.46 -8.98 2.72
N HIS A 177 13.25 -8.79 2.11
CA HIS A 177 12.16 -9.75 2.12
C HIS A 177 11.59 -9.96 0.72
N ARG A 178 12.32 -10.74 -0.09
CA ARG A 178 12.04 -10.97 -1.52
C ARG A 178 11.18 -12.20 -1.80
N GLY A 179 10.63 -12.87 -0.80
CA GLY A 179 9.88 -14.12 -1.00
C GLY A 179 8.67 -14.00 -1.94
N ALA A 180 8.04 -12.81 -2.00
CA ALA A 180 6.91 -12.56 -2.89
C ALA A 180 7.27 -12.77 -4.39
N GLU A 181 8.51 -12.54 -4.79
CA GLU A 181 8.99 -12.76 -6.18
C GLU A 181 8.80 -14.21 -6.67
N ARG A 182 8.84 -15.16 -5.77
CA ARG A 182 8.70 -16.59 -6.10
C ARG A 182 7.32 -17.14 -5.81
N GLU A 183 6.65 -16.62 -4.80
CA GLU A 183 5.46 -17.25 -4.23
C GLU A 183 4.17 -16.49 -4.55
N VAL A 184 4.22 -15.17 -4.78
CA VAL A 184 3.04 -14.33 -4.98
C VAL A 184 3.01 -13.73 -6.38
N PHE A 185 4.05 -13.02 -6.80
CA PHE A 185 4.06 -12.26 -8.05
C PHE A 185 3.78 -13.09 -9.30
N PRO A 186 4.31 -14.33 -9.48
CA PRO A 186 3.95 -15.13 -10.64
C PRO A 186 2.44 -15.43 -10.73
N VAL A 187 1.76 -15.52 -9.59
CA VAL A 187 0.31 -15.75 -9.55
C VAL A 187 -0.46 -14.48 -9.87
N THR A 188 -0.08 -13.36 -9.23
CA THR A 188 -0.77 -12.08 -9.45
C THR A 188 -0.59 -11.56 -10.86
N ASP A 189 0.60 -11.72 -11.45
CA ASP A 189 0.88 -11.33 -12.84
C ASP A 189 0.04 -12.13 -13.83
N ALA A 190 -0.07 -13.47 -13.64
CA ALA A 190 -0.88 -14.33 -14.49
C ALA A 190 -2.39 -13.98 -14.42
N LEU A 191 -2.83 -13.40 -13.32
CA LEU A 191 -4.23 -13.02 -13.08
C LEU A 191 -4.50 -11.54 -13.37
N GLY A 192 -3.47 -10.72 -13.65
CA GLY A 192 -3.59 -9.28 -13.77
C GLY A 192 -4.01 -8.60 -12.46
N LEU A 193 -3.67 -9.18 -11.30
CA LEU A 193 -4.08 -8.72 -9.99
C LEU A 193 -3.07 -7.69 -9.44
N PRO A 194 -3.46 -6.43 -9.18
CA PRO A 194 -2.54 -5.43 -8.68
C PRO A 194 -2.05 -5.76 -7.25
N VAL A 195 -0.74 -5.55 -7.03
CA VAL A 195 -0.11 -5.76 -5.72
C VAL A 195 0.32 -4.43 -5.12
N ILE A 196 -0.18 -4.16 -3.92
CA ILE A 196 0.27 -3.07 -3.06
C ILE A 196 1.33 -3.64 -2.10
N THR A 197 2.47 -2.98 -1.98
CA THR A 197 3.53 -3.47 -1.08
C THR A 197 3.71 -2.52 0.10
N TYR A 198 3.94 -3.10 1.27
CA TYR A 198 4.24 -2.37 2.49
C TYR A 198 5.63 -2.69 3.04
N THR A 199 6.10 -1.87 3.98
CA THR A 199 7.40 -1.98 4.63
C THR A 199 8.60 -1.90 3.66
N ALA A 200 8.52 -1.03 2.65
CA ALA A 200 9.59 -0.82 1.66
C ALA A 200 10.96 -0.56 2.32
N LEU A 201 10.99 0.22 3.42
CA LEU A 201 12.19 0.54 4.20
C LEU A 201 12.51 -0.49 5.31
N ARG A 202 11.70 -1.55 5.45
CA ARG A 202 11.84 -2.53 6.55
C ARG A 202 11.85 -1.85 7.94
N TRP A 203 10.89 -0.97 8.22
CA TRP A 203 10.83 -0.15 9.46
C TRP A 203 12.16 0.58 9.75
N GLY A 204 12.79 1.14 8.71
CA GLY A 204 14.08 1.83 8.80
C GLY A 204 15.29 0.89 8.88
N GLY A 205 15.10 -0.43 8.85
CA GLY A 205 16.21 -1.38 8.90
C GLY A 205 17.14 -1.29 7.68
N LEU A 206 16.61 -0.95 6.50
CA LEU A 206 17.39 -0.73 5.29
C LEU A 206 18.14 0.62 5.28
N LEU A 207 17.80 1.52 6.18
CA LEU A 207 18.45 2.82 6.37
C LEU A 207 19.58 2.77 7.42
N ARG A 208 20.01 1.57 7.82
CA ARG A 208 21.04 1.39 8.84
C ARG A 208 22.18 0.54 8.28
N PRO A 209 23.42 0.81 8.70
CA PRO A 209 24.54 -0.07 8.35
C PRO A 209 24.39 -1.43 9.01
N THR A 210 25.06 -2.43 8.42
CA THR A 210 25.18 -3.77 8.97
C THR A 210 26.64 -4.08 9.28
N PRO A 211 26.93 -5.04 10.19
CA PRO A 211 28.31 -5.48 10.46
C PRO A 211 29.04 -6.05 9.24
N ASP A 212 28.28 -6.50 8.23
CA ASP A 212 28.81 -7.09 7.00
C ASP A 212 29.02 -6.08 5.85
N ASP A 213 28.74 -4.80 6.10
CA ASP A 213 28.93 -3.80 5.06
C ASP A 213 30.41 -3.60 4.73
N PRO A 214 30.79 -3.52 3.44
CA PRO A 214 32.18 -3.32 3.07
C PRO A 214 32.70 -1.95 3.56
N PRO A 215 34.03 -1.82 3.78
CA PRO A 215 34.60 -0.53 4.18
C PRO A 215 34.21 0.59 3.23
N GLY A 216 33.76 1.71 3.77
CA GLY A 216 33.31 2.87 3.00
C GLY A 216 31.91 2.75 2.38
N PHE A 217 31.16 1.71 2.70
CA PHE A 217 29.76 1.58 2.22
C PHE A 217 28.90 2.70 2.81
N ALA A 218 28.34 3.50 1.92
CA ALA A 218 27.33 4.51 2.29
C ALA A 218 25.93 3.89 2.21
N VAL A 219 25.20 3.92 3.31
CA VAL A 219 23.82 3.42 3.35
C VAL A 219 22.94 4.29 2.45
N PRO A 220 22.21 3.68 1.48
CA PRO A 220 21.35 4.44 0.58
C PRO A 220 20.18 5.10 1.30
N PRO A 221 19.74 6.32 0.87
CA PRO A 221 18.61 7.02 1.44
C PRO A 221 17.27 6.38 1.05
N ALA A 222 16.18 6.80 1.71
CA ALA A 222 14.83 6.25 1.51
C ALA A 222 14.37 6.23 0.04
N PRO A 223 14.58 7.28 -0.79
CA PRO A 223 14.17 7.26 -2.19
C PRO A 223 14.74 6.09 -3.01
N SER A 224 15.98 5.68 -2.73
CA SER A 224 16.62 4.55 -3.43
C SER A 224 15.87 3.23 -3.20
N TRP A 225 15.33 3.04 -2.01
CA TRP A 225 14.59 1.82 -1.65
C TRP A 225 13.19 1.78 -2.27
N TYR A 226 12.51 2.93 -2.39
CA TYR A 226 11.25 2.99 -3.13
C TYR A 226 11.47 2.71 -4.61
N ARG A 227 12.52 3.27 -5.23
CA ARG A 227 12.89 2.95 -6.61
C ARG A 227 13.18 1.46 -6.77
N TRP A 228 13.90 0.86 -5.81
CA TRP A 228 14.20 -0.57 -5.82
C TRP A 228 12.92 -1.42 -5.81
N VAL A 229 11.96 -1.11 -4.95
CA VAL A 229 10.67 -1.81 -4.88
C VAL A 229 9.86 -1.61 -6.17
N LEU A 230 9.77 -0.37 -6.64
CA LEU A 230 8.98 0.00 -7.82
C LEU A 230 9.59 -0.49 -9.14
N GLN A 231 10.87 -0.88 -9.16
CA GLN A 231 11.49 -1.49 -10.34
C GLN A 231 10.94 -2.89 -10.64
N ASN A 232 10.38 -3.57 -9.64
CA ASN A 232 9.67 -4.81 -9.89
C ASN A 232 8.32 -4.50 -10.57
N PRO A 233 8.08 -5.01 -11.81
CA PRO A 233 6.87 -4.69 -12.58
C PRO A 233 5.59 -5.24 -11.93
N SER A 234 5.68 -6.29 -11.11
CA SER A 234 4.54 -6.87 -10.38
C SER A 234 4.02 -5.93 -9.27
N VAL A 235 4.83 -4.95 -8.83
CA VAL A 235 4.42 -3.99 -7.81
C VAL A 235 3.61 -2.87 -8.44
N ALA A 236 2.32 -2.79 -8.11
CA ALA A 236 1.46 -1.71 -8.52
C ALA A 236 1.73 -0.43 -7.71
N VAL A 237 1.79 -0.56 -6.39
CA VAL A 237 2.01 0.56 -5.45
C VAL A 237 2.96 0.14 -4.33
N ALA A 238 3.94 0.99 -4.01
CA ALA A 238 4.76 0.88 -2.80
C ALA A 238 4.28 1.92 -1.76
N LEU A 239 3.97 1.47 -0.56
CA LEU A 239 3.52 2.36 0.52
C LEU A 239 4.71 2.94 1.27
N MET A 240 4.72 4.26 1.41
CA MET A 240 5.55 4.99 2.36
C MET A 240 4.74 5.29 3.63
N ALA A 241 5.42 5.35 4.77
CA ALA A 241 4.80 5.67 6.06
C ALA A 241 5.79 6.51 6.88
N PRO A 242 5.97 7.80 6.53
CA PRO A 242 6.90 8.69 7.22
C PRO A 242 6.43 9.01 8.64
N HIS A 243 7.38 9.25 9.54
CA HIS A 243 7.12 9.65 10.92
C HIS A 243 6.77 11.13 11.06
N ASP A 244 7.32 11.95 10.19
CA ASP A 244 7.16 13.40 10.24
C ASP A 244 7.29 14.03 8.86
N ARG A 245 7.24 15.36 8.82
CA ARG A 245 7.37 16.14 7.61
C ARG A 245 8.74 15.94 6.93
N ALA A 246 9.82 15.81 7.70
CA ALA A 246 11.16 15.68 7.12
C ALA A 246 11.31 14.33 6.39
N GLU A 247 10.87 13.22 7.01
CA GLU A 247 10.82 11.92 6.35
C GLU A 247 9.88 11.94 5.13
N LEU A 248 8.73 12.64 5.22
CA LEU A 248 7.81 12.77 4.09
C LEU A 248 8.47 13.47 2.90
N GLU A 249 9.18 14.57 3.12
CA GLU A 249 9.89 15.29 2.06
C GLU A 249 11.00 14.45 1.44
N GLU A 250 11.74 13.69 2.26
CA GLU A 250 12.74 12.74 1.77
C GLU A 250 12.10 11.64 0.91
N ASP A 251 11.02 11.02 1.39
CA ASP A 251 10.32 9.97 0.66
C ASP A 251 9.77 10.49 -0.69
N LEU A 252 9.17 11.69 -0.69
CA LEU A 252 8.61 12.32 -1.87
C LEU A 252 9.67 12.72 -2.91
N ALA A 253 10.94 12.86 -2.51
CA ALA A 253 12.03 13.16 -3.45
C ALA A 253 12.20 12.07 -4.52
N VAL A 254 11.68 10.86 -4.28
CA VAL A 254 11.68 9.77 -5.28
C VAL A 254 10.94 10.17 -6.56
N LEU A 255 9.90 11.00 -6.47
CA LEU A 255 9.09 11.43 -7.62
C LEU A 255 9.85 12.35 -8.59
N ALA A 256 10.97 12.93 -8.13
CA ALA A 256 11.86 13.75 -8.96
C ALA A 256 13.06 12.95 -9.51
N SER A 257 13.11 11.63 -9.32
CA SER A 257 14.18 10.80 -9.84
C SER A 257 13.99 10.47 -11.32
N ASP A 258 15.09 10.14 -12.00
CA ASP A 258 15.12 9.82 -13.43
C ASP A 258 14.60 8.40 -13.76
N GLY A 259 13.57 7.92 -13.07
CA GLY A 259 12.96 6.62 -13.32
C GLY A 259 13.67 5.44 -12.62
N PRO A 260 13.83 4.28 -13.31
CA PRO A 260 14.41 3.08 -12.70
C PRO A 260 15.89 3.24 -12.33
N LEU A 261 16.34 2.42 -11.39
CA LEU A 261 17.76 2.28 -11.06
C LEU A 261 18.50 1.61 -12.23
N SER A 262 19.80 1.88 -12.37
CA SER A 262 20.66 1.04 -13.19
C SER A 262 20.78 -0.38 -12.60
N ASP A 263 21.15 -1.37 -13.42
CA ASP A 263 21.32 -2.76 -12.94
C ASP A 263 22.36 -2.84 -11.82
N GLU A 264 23.43 -2.04 -11.91
CA GLU A 264 24.47 -1.97 -10.89
C GLU A 264 23.94 -1.41 -9.55
N GLU A 265 23.18 -0.31 -9.60
CA GLU A 265 22.56 0.28 -8.42
C GLU A 265 21.52 -0.68 -7.80
N TYR A 266 20.69 -1.31 -8.64
CA TYR A 266 19.69 -2.28 -8.20
C TYR A 266 20.34 -3.44 -7.45
N GLU A 267 21.41 -4.03 -8.02
CA GLU A 267 22.10 -5.17 -7.39
C GLU A 267 22.88 -4.76 -6.13
N ARG A 268 23.48 -3.58 -6.10
CA ARG A 268 24.12 -3.03 -4.90
C ARG A 268 23.13 -2.88 -3.74
N LEU A 269 21.92 -2.39 -4.02
CA LEU A 269 20.85 -2.29 -3.03
C LEU A 269 20.34 -3.67 -2.61
N ALA A 270 20.14 -4.59 -3.56
CA ALA A 270 19.73 -5.97 -3.29
C ALA A 270 20.74 -6.67 -2.36
N GLU A 271 22.06 -6.42 -2.56
CA GLU A 271 23.08 -7.00 -1.71
C GLU A 271 23.05 -6.45 -0.28
N HIS A 272 22.87 -5.14 -0.10
CA HIS A 272 22.64 -4.58 1.24
C HIS A 272 21.37 -5.18 1.88
N GLY A 273 20.29 -5.35 1.12
CA GLY A 273 19.08 -6.04 1.59
C GLY A 273 19.37 -7.46 2.08
N ARG A 274 20.20 -8.22 1.38
CA ARG A 274 20.65 -9.56 1.84
C ARG A 274 21.44 -9.51 3.14
N ARG A 275 22.34 -8.51 3.31
CA ARG A 275 23.07 -8.28 4.57
C ARG A 275 22.09 -7.95 5.72
N VAL A 276 21.21 -6.99 5.51
CA VAL A 276 20.15 -6.64 6.48
C VAL A 276 19.32 -7.86 6.85
N ARG A 277 18.98 -8.74 5.90
CA ARG A 277 18.22 -9.97 6.15
C ARG A 277 18.96 -10.93 7.08
N ARG A 278 20.28 -11.08 6.93
CA ARG A 278 21.09 -11.98 7.80
C ARG A 278 21.11 -11.53 9.25
N HIS A 279 21.08 -10.21 9.48
CA HIS A 279 21.09 -9.61 10.82
C HIS A 279 19.69 -9.29 11.35
N ALA A 280 18.66 -9.60 10.57
CA ALA A 280 17.30 -9.45 10.98
C ALA A 280 16.94 -10.57 11.95
N GLY A 281 16.65 -10.23 13.19
CA GLY A 281 15.95 -11.13 14.10
C GLY A 281 14.67 -11.65 13.45
N GLY A 282 14.11 -12.75 13.99
CA GLY A 282 12.82 -13.26 13.51
C GLY A 282 11.78 -12.13 13.50
N PHE A 283 11.03 -12.08 12.42
CA PHE A 283 9.84 -11.25 12.36
C PHE A 283 8.68 -12.04 12.92
N PRO A 284 7.79 -11.40 13.73
CA PRO A 284 6.50 -11.99 13.97
C PRO A 284 5.73 -12.19 12.70
#